data_bcec0960be3867e7e858a8a4f555efb1
#
_entry.id   bcec0960be3867e7e858a8a4f555efb1
#
_cell.length_a   1.000
_cell.length_b   1.000
_cell.length_c   1.000
_cell.angle_alpha   90.00
_cell.angle_beta   90.00
_cell.angle_gamma   90.00
#
_symmetry.space_group_name_H-M   'P 1'
#
loop_
_entity.id
_entity.type
_entity.pdbx_description
1 polymer ?
#
loop_
_entity_poly.entity_id
_entity_poly.type
_entity_poly.pdbx_seq_one_letter_code
_entity_poly.pdbx_strand_id
1 'polypeptide(L)'
;EDVLPKESYKWQFVEKIMREEARSYGFREIRTPVFEHTELFARGVGQTTDVVQKEMYTFDTKGGESVTLRPEGTAGAARAVLEHALENEGLPIKASYFVSCYRYEKPQAGRLREFHQFGIEEYGTQDPVADAELISLASSVINRLQLDSVHLQINSIGCPTCRAEYHKALKSYFEGY
;
A
#
# COMPACT_ATOMS: atom_id res chain seq x y z
N GLU A 1 -16.24 11.70 1.36
CA GLU A 1 -17.67 11.47 1.60
C GLU A 1 -17.85 10.96 3.01
N ASP A 2 -18.88 11.46 3.72
CA ASP A 2 -19.10 11.10 5.13
C ASP A 2 -19.59 9.64 5.24
N VAL A 3 -19.09 8.92 6.23
CA VAL A 3 -19.62 7.61 6.62
C VAL A 3 -20.59 7.83 7.80
N LEU A 4 -21.88 7.80 7.50
CA LEU A 4 -22.90 8.08 8.50
C LEU A 4 -23.14 6.89 9.45
N PRO A 5 -23.74 7.12 10.64
CA PRO A 5 -24.00 6.05 11.62
C PRO A 5 -24.74 4.82 11.07
N LYS A 6 -25.65 5.04 10.12
CA LYS A 6 -26.40 3.95 9.46
C LYS A 6 -25.55 3.06 8.54
N GLU A 7 -24.30 3.45 8.24
CA GLU A 7 -23.39 2.74 7.34
C GLU A 7 -22.07 2.35 8.02
N SER A 8 -21.74 3.01 9.15
CA SER A 8 -20.46 2.80 9.85
C SER A 8 -20.24 1.34 10.28
N TYR A 9 -21.31 0.60 10.56
CA TYR A 9 -21.22 -0.83 10.91
C TYR A 9 -20.62 -1.69 9.79
N LYS A 10 -20.82 -1.29 8.52
CA LYS A 10 -20.22 -1.99 7.37
C LYS A 10 -18.70 -1.82 7.36
N TRP A 11 -18.24 -0.59 7.64
CA TRP A 11 -16.83 -0.29 7.77
C TRP A 11 -16.20 -1.06 8.92
N GLN A 12 -16.83 -1.03 10.10
CA GLN A 12 -16.36 -1.76 11.27
C GLN A 12 -16.29 -3.28 11.02
N PHE A 13 -17.24 -3.82 10.27
CA PHE A 13 -17.23 -5.24 9.89
C PHE A 13 -16.03 -5.59 9.01
N VAL A 14 -15.78 -4.81 7.96
CA VAL A 14 -14.66 -5.01 7.05
C VAL A 14 -13.33 -4.85 7.79
N GLU A 15 -13.17 -3.77 8.55
CA GLU A 15 -11.97 -3.51 9.34
C GLU A 15 -11.68 -4.63 10.34
N LYS A 16 -12.72 -5.14 11.00
CA LYS A 16 -12.61 -6.26 11.95
C LYS A 16 -12.03 -7.49 11.27
N ILE A 17 -12.58 -7.89 10.12
CA ILE A 17 -12.09 -9.04 9.35
C ILE A 17 -10.63 -8.87 8.99
N MET A 18 -10.26 -7.71 8.42
CA MET A 18 -8.88 -7.43 8.02
C MET A 18 -7.90 -7.49 9.18
N ARG A 19 -8.25 -6.92 10.35
CA ARG A 19 -7.41 -6.95 11.56
C ARG A 19 -7.28 -8.36 12.14
N GLU A 20 -8.35 -9.15 12.13
CA GLU A 20 -8.32 -10.53 12.60
C GLU A 20 -7.45 -11.40 11.71
N GLU A 21 -7.57 -11.27 10.38
CA GLU A 21 -6.72 -12.00 9.45
C GLU A 21 -5.24 -11.60 9.60
N ALA A 22 -4.93 -10.31 9.64
CA ALA A 22 -3.56 -9.88 9.88
C ALA A 22 -2.96 -10.51 11.15
N ARG A 23 -3.72 -10.54 12.24
CA ARG A 23 -3.26 -11.15 13.49
C ARG A 23 -3.06 -12.66 13.38
N SER A 24 -3.93 -13.39 12.67
CA SER A 24 -3.82 -14.84 12.50
C SER A 24 -2.57 -15.25 11.73
N TYR A 25 -2.06 -14.36 10.85
CA TYR A 25 -0.80 -14.52 10.13
C TYR A 25 0.40 -13.92 10.88
N GLY A 26 0.21 -13.44 12.11
CA GLY A 26 1.30 -12.89 12.94
C GLY A 26 1.64 -11.41 12.70
N PHE A 27 0.87 -10.70 11.88
CA PHE A 27 1.08 -9.27 11.64
C PHE A 27 0.61 -8.45 12.84
N ARG A 28 1.42 -7.45 13.21
CA ARG A 28 1.13 -6.51 14.30
C ARG A 28 0.81 -5.13 13.75
N GLU A 29 -0.15 -4.45 14.36
CA GLU A 29 -0.56 -3.13 13.91
C GLU A 29 0.57 -2.10 14.14
N ILE A 30 0.88 -1.34 13.08
CA ILE A 30 1.72 -0.14 13.12
C ILE A 30 0.87 1.07 12.75
N ARG A 31 1.08 2.20 13.45
CA ARG A 31 0.40 3.46 13.17
C ARG A 31 1.42 4.53 12.90
N THR A 32 1.31 5.15 11.74
CA THR A 32 2.18 6.24 11.29
C THR A 32 1.42 7.56 11.23
N PRO A 33 2.11 8.70 11.27
CA PRO A 33 1.49 10.02 11.11
C PRO A 33 0.72 10.17 9.80
N VAL A 34 -0.27 11.07 9.79
CA VAL A 34 -1.08 11.39 8.59
C VAL A 34 -0.24 12.09 7.52
N PHE A 35 0.75 12.88 7.93
CA PHE A 35 1.67 13.58 7.05
C PHE A 35 3.12 13.25 7.41
N GLU A 36 3.96 13.33 6.42
CA GLU A 36 5.39 13.04 6.49
C GLU A 36 6.15 14.09 5.68
N HIS A 37 7.47 14.16 5.82
CA HIS A 37 8.29 14.95 4.93
C HIS A 37 8.08 14.52 3.48
N THR A 38 7.94 15.49 2.58
CA THR A 38 7.63 15.24 1.15
C THR A 38 8.64 14.31 0.49
N GLU A 39 9.91 14.39 0.89
CA GLU A 39 10.99 13.56 0.35
C GLU A 39 10.78 12.06 0.58
N LEU A 40 10.10 11.67 1.67
CA LEU A 40 9.81 10.27 1.94
C LEU A 40 9.02 9.63 0.80
N PHE A 41 7.97 10.32 0.35
CA PHE A 41 7.13 9.83 -0.74
C PHE A 41 7.80 9.94 -2.09
N ALA A 42 8.58 10.99 -2.33
CA ALA A 42 9.35 11.16 -3.56
C ALA A 42 10.34 10.00 -3.78
N ARG A 43 10.94 9.47 -2.72
CA ARG A 43 11.83 8.31 -2.77
C ARG A 43 11.06 6.99 -2.85
N GLY A 44 10.05 6.81 -2.01
CA GLY A 44 9.34 5.54 -1.85
C GLY A 44 8.43 5.19 -3.02
N VAL A 45 7.68 6.16 -3.53
CA VAL A 45 6.72 5.97 -4.63
C VAL A 45 7.38 6.11 -6.01
N GLY A 46 8.50 6.85 -6.08
CA GLY A 46 9.26 7.13 -7.32
C GLY A 46 8.92 8.48 -7.93
N GLN A 47 9.97 9.30 -8.14
CA GLN A 47 9.85 10.68 -8.62
C GLN A 47 9.15 10.84 -9.97
N THR A 48 9.10 9.78 -10.77
CA THR A 48 8.52 9.79 -12.13
C THR A 48 7.06 9.31 -12.16
N THR A 49 6.49 8.96 -11.02
CA THR A 49 5.10 8.49 -10.96
C THR A 49 4.12 9.67 -10.99
N ASP A 50 2.95 9.48 -11.59
CA ASP A 50 1.89 10.49 -11.60
C ASP A 50 1.46 10.88 -10.17
N VAL A 51 1.48 9.95 -9.24
CA VAL A 51 1.15 10.18 -7.82
C VAL A 51 2.06 11.26 -7.23
N VAL A 52 3.38 11.14 -7.41
CA VAL A 52 4.35 12.10 -6.88
C VAL A 52 4.27 13.45 -7.62
N GLN A 53 4.08 13.42 -8.93
CA GLN A 53 4.12 14.64 -9.74
C GLN A 53 2.84 15.48 -9.70
N LYS A 54 1.67 14.84 -9.54
CA LYS A 54 0.37 15.51 -9.76
C LYS A 54 -0.67 15.29 -8.67
N GLU A 55 -0.52 14.26 -7.83
CA GLU A 55 -1.61 13.81 -6.96
C GLU A 55 -1.34 13.96 -5.46
N MET A 56 -0.16 14.44 -5.07
CA MET A 56 0.15 14.67 -3.65
C MET A 56 -0.44 15.98 -3.13
N TYR A 57 -0.97 15.95 -1.90
CA TYR A 57 -1.31 17.15 -1.14
C TYR A 57 -0.10 17.59 -0.33
N THR A 58 0.67 18.52 -0.89
CA THR A 58 1.91 19.04 -0.29
C THR A 58 1.72 20.47 0.17
N PHE A 59 2.26 20.81 1.34
CA PHE A 59 2.22 22.15 1.90
C PHE A 59 3.41 22.39 2.82
N ASP A 60 3.72 23.66 3.06
CA ASP A 60 4.81 24.05 3.95
C ASP A 60 4.29 24.24 5.37
N THR A 61 5.04 23.75 6.35
CA THR A 61 4.78 24.03 7.76
C THR A 61 5.13 25.48 8.10
N LYS A 62 4.72 25.96 9.28
CA LYS A 62 5.14 27.28 9.76
C LYS A 62 6.67 27.40 9.92
N GLY A 63 7.37 26.30 10.05
CA GLY A 63 8.83 26.23 10.11
C GLY A 63 9.51 26.20 8.74
N GLY A 64 8.76 26.19 7.63
CA GLY A 64 9.29 26.14 6.27
C GLY A 64 9.64 24.74 5.78
N GLU A 65 9.22 23.69 6.48
CA GLU A 65 9.42 22.30 6.07
C GLU A 65 8.31 21.86 5.11
N SER A 66 8.68 21.22 4.00
CA SER A 66 7.71 20.66 3.07
C SER A 66 7.20 19.31 3.56
N VAL A 67 5.90 19.22 3.75
CA VAL A 67 5.19 18.01 4.21
C VAL A 67 4.07 17.65 3.25
N THR A 68 3.74 16.36 3.22
CA THR A 68 2.73 15.80 2.32
C THR A 68 1.79 14.90 3.12
N LEU A 69 0.48 15.04 2.89
CA LEU A 69 -0.49 14.06 3.35
C LEU A 69 -0.18 12.72 2.69
N ARG A 70 -0.10 11.64 3.46
CA ARG A 70 0.28 10.32 2.95
C ARG A 70 -0.60 9.89 1.79
N PRO A 71 -0.03 9.65 0.59
CA PRO A 71 -0.75 9.12 -0.56
C PRO A 71 -0.89 7.59 -0.51
N GLU A 72 -0.15 6.94 0.41
CA GLU A 72 -0.12 5.50 0.65
C GLU A 72 0.49 5.21 2.04
N GLY A 73 0.36 3.96 2.54
CA GLY A 73 0.82 3.61 3.88
C GLY A 73 2.22 3.00 3.93
N THR A 74 2.70 2.40 2.84
CA THR A 74 3.94 1.60 2.79
C THR A 74 5.18 2.41 3.15
N ALA A 75 5.35 3.61 2.59
CA ALA A 75 6.53 4.43 2.85
C ALA A 75 6.64 4.85 4.32
N GLY A 76 5.52 5.22 4.95
CA GLY A 76 5.49 5.55 6.38
C GLY A 76 5.80 4.34 7.26
N ALA A 77 5.29 3.15 6.91
CA ALA A 77 5.59 1.91 7.62
C ALA A 77 7.08 1.55 7.49
N ALA A 78 7.64 1.59 6.27
CA ALA A 78 9.06 1.33 6.03
C ALA A 78 9.97 2.31 6.79
N ARG A 79 9.65 3.61 6.77
CA ARG A 79 10.39 4.61 7.55
C ARG A 79 10.37 4.27 9.04
N ALA A 80 9.20 3.93 9.58
CA ALA A 80 9.08 3.62 11.00
C ALA A 80 9.90 2.39 11.39
N VAL A 81 9.91 1.34 10.56
CA VAL A 81 10.74 0.14 10.78
C VAL A 81 12.22 0.51 10.84
N LEU A 82 12.71 1.30 9.87
CA LEU A 82 14.12 1.70 9.79
C LEU A 82 14.53 2.67 10.91
N GLU A 83 13.71 3.68 11.18
CA GLU A 83 14.01 4.73 12.15
C GLU A 83 14.05 4.22 13.59
N HIS A 84 13.20 3.23 13.89
CA HIS A 84 13.17 2.60 15.20
C HIS A 84 14.02 1.31 15.28
N ALA A 85 14.74 0.97 14.20
CA ALA A 85 15.61 -0.21 14.13
C ALA A 85 14.89 -1.49 14.57
N LEU A 86 13.65 -1.69 14.11
CA LEU A 86 12.81 -2.81 14.53
C LEU A 86 13.39 -4.17 14.14
N GLU A 87 14.32 -4.21 13.18
CA GLU A 87 15.07 -5.40 12.81
C GLU A 87 15.87 -5.99 13.98
N ASN A 88 16.20 -5.19 14.99
CA ASN A 88 16.88 -5.66 16.19
C ASN A 88 15.98 -6.47 17.13
N GLU A 89 14.66 -6.39 16.96
CA GLU A 89 13.70 -7.18 17.72
C GLU A 89 13.50 -8.59 17.14
N GLY A 90 13.96 -8.82 15.90
CA GLY A 90 13.90 -10.09 15.18
C GLY A 90 13.32 -9.96 13.77
N LEU A 91 13.68 -10.92 12.93
CA LEU A 91 13.23 -11.01 11.52
C LEU A 91 12.48 -12.32 11.28
N PRO A 92 11.49 -12.35 10.37
CA PRO A 92 10.96 -11.21 9.64
C PRO A 92 10.08 -10.30 10.51
N ILE A 93 10.01 -9.00 10.16
CA ILE A 93 9.09 -8.05 10.77
C ILE A 93 7.79 -8.09 9.99
N LYS A 94 6.67 -8.37 10.67
CA LYS A 94 5.33 -8.41 10.08
C LYS A 94 4.50 -7.26 10.63
N ALA A 95 4.24 -6.25 9.80
CA ALA A 95 3.48 -5.06 10.15
C ALA A 95 2.17 -4.98 9.36
N SER A 96 1.10 -4.53 9.99
CA SER A 96 -0.17 -4.24 9.32
C SER A 96 -0.67 -2.85 9.72
N TYR A 97 -1.41 -2.21 8.82
CA TYR A 97 -2.03 -0.91 9.10
C TYR A 97 -3.40 -0.80 8.42
N PHE A 98 -4.23 0.06 9.01
CA PHE A 98 -5.46 0.54 8.39
C PHE A 98 -5.47 2.06 8.50
N VAL A 99 -5.32 2.75 7.36
CA VAL A 99 -5.05 4.19 7.33
C VAL A 99 -5.85 4.91 6.25
N SER A 100 -6.22 6.18 6.53
CA SER A 100 -6.69 7.09 5.48
C SER A 100 -5.51 7.57 4.65
N CYS A 101 -5.68 7.58 3.34
CA CYS A 101 -4.73 8.10 2.37
C CYS A 101 -5.36 9.21 1.53
N TYR A 102 -4.53 10.08 0.96
CA TYR A 102 -4.98 11.29 0.29
C TYR A 102 -4.30 11.46 -1.05
N ARG A 103 -5.10 11.53 -2.14
CA ARG A 103 -4.60 11.79 -3.49
C ARG A 103 -5.47 12.81 -4.21
N TYR A 104 -4.85 13.77 -4.87
CA TYR A 104 -5.54 14.77 -5.68
C TYR A 104 -5.93 14.18 -7.04
N GLU A 105 -6.69 13.10 -7.01
CA GLU A 105 -7.21 12.47 -8.22
C GLU A 105 -8.43 13.21 -8.76
N LYS A 106 -8.71 12.99 -10.06
CA LYS A 106 -9.99 13.41 -10.64
C LYS A 106 -11.09 12.54 -10.04
N PRO A 107 -12.05 13.12 -9.30
CA PRO A 107 -13.10 12.34 -8.65
C PRO A 107 -13.94 11.58 -9.66
N GLN A 108 -14.15 10.30 -9.41
CA GLN A 108 -15.06 9.45 -10.16
C GLN A 108 -15.58 8.32 -9.26
N ALA A 109 -16.53 7.52 -9.75
CA ALA A 109 -17.05 6.39 -8.99
C ALA A 109 -15.91 5.44 -8.57
N GLY A 110 -15.80 5.19 -7.27
CA GLY A 110 -14.74 4.36 -6.68
C GLY A 110 -13.37 5.02 -6.51
N ARG A 111 -13.18 6.28 -6.94
CA ARG A 111 -11.96 7.06 -6.71
C ARG A 111 -12.26 8.33 -5.95
N LEU A 112 -11.88 8.33 -4.69
CA LEU A 112 -12.05 9.47 -3.77
C LEU A 112 -10.68 10.08 -3.48
N ARG A 113 -10.68 11.37 -3.13
CA ARG A 113 -9.47 12.09 -2.71
C ARG A 113 -8.98 11.68 -1.32
N GLU A 114 -9.91 11.26 -0.47
CA GLU A 114 -9.61 10.51 0.74
C GLU A 114 -10.14 9.08 0.55
N PHE A 115 -9.29 8.10 0.79
CA PHE A 115 -9.62 6.69 0.71
C PHE A 115 -8.89 5.94 1.82
N HIS A 116 -9.27 4.69 2.07
CA HIS A 116 -8.66 3.89 3.11
C HIS A 116 -7.81 2.78 2.49
N GLN A 117 -6.66 2.52 3.11
CA GLN A 117 -5.81 1.38 2.80
C GLN A 117 -5.70 0.48 4.02
N PHE A 118 -5.94 -0.81 3.80
CA PHE A 118 -5.42 -1.87 4.62
C PHE A 118 -4.12 -2.36 3.97
N GLY A 119 -3.03 -2.36 4.72
CA GLY A 119 -1.73 -2.82 4.26
C GLY A 119 -1.14 -3.86 5.17
N ILE A 120 -0.42 -4.79 4.58
CA ILE A 120 0.41 -5.79 5.23
C ILE A 120 1.80 -5.72 4.62
N GLU A 121 2.81 -5.59 5.46
CA GLU A 121 4.20 -5.42 5.05
C GLU A 121 5.06 -6.45 5.78
N GLU A 122 5.91 -7.14 5.04
CA GLU A 122 6.88 -8.07 5.59
C GLU A 122 8.28 -7.64 5.21
N TYR A 123 9.15 -7.46 6.21
CA TYR A 123 10.52 -6.98 6.03
C TYR A 123 11.53 -8.00 6.56
N GLY A 124 12.68 -8.07 5.88
CA GLY A 124 13.82 -8.85 6.33
C GLY A 124 13.84 -10.31 5.90
N THR A 125 13.05 -10.67 4.88
CA THR A 125 13.12 -11.98 4.22
C THR A 125 13.17 -11.82 2.70
N GLN A 126 13.81 -12.78 2.03
CA GLN A 126 13.80 -12.94 0.57
C GLN A 126 13.19 -14.29 0.16
N ASP A 127 12.59 -14.99 1.11
CA ASP A 127 11.98 -16.29 0.84
C ASP A 127 10.65 -16.08 0.08
N PRO A 128 10.45 -16.73 -1.08
CA PRO A 128 9.20 -16.64 -1.83
C PRO A 128 7.98 -17.15 -1.05
N VAL A 129 8.18 -17.87 0.04
CA VAL A 129 7.09 -18.27 0.96
C VAL A 129 6.43 -17.03 1.59
N ALA A 130 7.17 -15.95 1.83
CA ALA A 130 6.61 -14.69 2.32
C ALA A 130 5.60 -14.10 1.33
N ASP A 131 5.93 -14.06 0.04
CA ASP A 131 4.99 -13.61 -1.00
C ASP A 131 3.72 -14.48 -1.03
N ALA A 132 3.88 -15.80 -0.92
CA ALA A 132 2.76 -16.73 -0.88
C ALA A 132 1.89 -16.51 0.37
N GLU A 133 2.48 -16.20 1.52
CA GLU A 133 1.77 -15.89 2.75
C GLU A 133 0.92 -14.61 2.62
N LEU A 134 1.50 -13.54 2.06
CA LEU A 134 0.79 -12.28 1.81
C LEU A 134 -0.39 -12.48 0.85
N ILE A 135 -0.19 -13.25 -0.23
CA ILE A 135 -1.25 -13.62 -1.17
C ILE A 135 -2.34 -14.44 -0.47
N SER A 136 -1.97 -15.40 0.36
CA SER A 136 -2.89 -16.24 1.12
C SER A 136 -3.73 -15.42 2.09
N LEU A 137 -3.12 -14.47 2.81
CA LEU A 137 -3.83 -13.55 3.69
C LEU A 137 -4.86 -12.72 2.92
N ALA A 138 -4.44 -12.13 1.78
CA ALA A 138 -5.35 -11.35 0.94
C ALA A 138 -6.54 -12.21 0.45
N SER A 139 -6.28 -13.44 0.01
CA SER A 139 -7.32 -14.40 -0.40
C SER A 139 -8.25 -14.75 0.76
N SER A 140 -7.71 -14.93 1.97
CA SER A 140 -8.50 -15.22 3.17
C SER A 140 -9.44 -14.07 3.53
N VAL A 141 -8.97 -12.82 3.47
CA VAL A 141 -9.81 -11.63 3.66
C VAL A 141 -10.97 -11.62 2.66
N ILE A 142 -10.69 -11.84 1.36
CA ILE A 142 -11.70 -11.87 0.29
C ILE A 142 -12.74 -12.94 0.55
N ASN A 143 -12.31 -14.16 0.91
CA ASN A 143 -13.20 -15.28 1.21
C ASN A 143 -14.08 -14.99 2.44
N ARG A 144 -13.52 -14.42 3.50
CA ARG A 144 -14.29 -14.05 4.70
C ARG A 144 -15.30 -12.93 4.45
N LEU A 145 -15.03 -12.07 3.47
CA LEU A 145 -15.97 -11.05 2.99
C LEU A 145 -17.02 -11.62 2.03
N GLN A 146 -16.96 -12.94 1.72
CA GLN A 146 -17.89 -13.64 0.81
C GLN A 146 -17.93 -13.00 -0.59
N LEU A 147 -16.77 -12.61 -1.11
CA LEU A 147 -16.64 -12.05 -2.45
C LEU A 147 -16.30 -13.15 -3.45
N ASP A 148 -17.31 -13.90 -3.91
CA ASP A 148 -17.13 -15.11 -4.73
C ASP A 148 -16.68 -14.85 -6.18
N SER A 149 -16.79 -13.61 -6.68
CA SER A 149 -16.46 -13.24 -8.06
C SER A 149 -15.03 -12.73 -8.25
N VAL A 150 -14.16 -12.90 -7.24
CA VAL A 150 -12.77 -12.43 -7.29
C VAL A 150 -11.86 -13.53 -7.81
N HIS A 151 -11.05 -13.21 -8.82
CA HIS A 151 -10.04 -14.11 -9.38
C HIS A 151 -8.64 -13.59 -9.08
N LEU A 152 -7.82 -14.42 -8.46
CA LEU A 152 -6.40 -14.12 -8.24
C LEU A 152 -5.63 -14.24 -9.55
N GLN A 153 -4.94 -13.18 -9.94
CA GLN A 153 -3.99 -13.16 -11.04
C GLN A 153 -2.61 -12.80 -10.50
N ILE A 154 -1.61 -13.62 -10.81
CA ILE A 154 -0.22 -13.39 -10.39
C ILE A 154 0.58 -12.97 -11.61
N ASN A 155 1.36 -11.91 -11.47
CA ASN A 155 2.25 -11.41 -12.49
C ASN A 155 3.65 -11.16 -11.88
N SER A 156 4.67 -11.18 -12.74
CA SER A 156 6.04 -10.84 -12.37
C SER A 156 6.55 -9.71 -13.24
N ILE A 157 7.17 -8.72 -12.62
CA ILE A 157 7.81 -7.61 -13.34
C ILE A 157 9.13 -8.05 -13.98
N GLY A 158 9.71 -9.15 -13.50
CA GLY A 158 11.01 -9.65 -13.90
C GLY A 158 12.20 -8.80 -13.38
N CYS A 159 13.39 -9.27 -13.65
CA CYS A 159 14.62 -8.55 -13.34
C CYS A 159 14.92 -7.43 -14.36
N PRO A 160 15.84 -6.49 -14.11
CA PRO A 160 16.18 -5.42 -15.05
C PRO A 160 16.57 -5.92 -16.45
N THR A 161 17.26 -7.05 -16.53
CA THR A 161 17.69 -7.67 -17.82
C THR A 161 16.51 -8.21 -18.61
N CYS A 162 15.69 -9.08 -18.01
CA CYS A 162 14.54 -9.66 -18.71
C CYS A 162 13.44 -8.63 -19.00
N ARG A 163 13.34 -7.57 -18.19
CA ARG A 163 12.41 -6.45 -18.45
C ARG A 163 12.77 -5.70 -19.73
N ALA A 164 14.07 -5.45 -19.98
CA ALA A 164 14.50 -4.77 -21.19
C ALA A 164 14.15 -5.56 -22.45
N GLU A 165 14.36 -6.88 -22.43
CA GLU A 165 13.98 -7.77 -23.53
C GLU A 165 12.47 -7.85 -23.72
N TYR A 166 11.72 -7.95 -22.62
CA TYR A 166 10.26 -7.96 -22.64
C TYR A 166 9.69 -6.67 -23.25
N HIS A 167 10.20 -5.50 -22.83
CA HIS A 167 9.75 -4.21 -23.38
C HIS A 167 10.05 -4.11 -24.88
N LYS A 168 11.20 -4.61 -25.33
CA LYS A 168 11.55 -4.64 -26.74
C LYS A 168 10.59 -5.53 -27.54
N ALA A 169 10.28 -6.71 -27.03
CA ALA A 169 9.35 -7.63 -27.66
C ALA A 169 7.93 -7.05 -27.70
N LEU A 170 7.48 -6.44 -26.59
CA LEU A 170 6.17 -5.82 -26.48
C LEU A 170 6.02 -4.64 -27.45
N LYS A 171 7.04 -3.78 -27.54
CA LYS A 171 7.06 -2.67 -28.48
C LYS A 171 6.98 -3.14 -29.93
N SER A 172 7.78 -4.14 -30.29
CA SER A 172 7.76 -4.73 -31.63
C SER A 172 6.41 -5.38 -31.99
N TYR A 173 5.75 -5.97 -30.99
CA TYR A 173 4.40 -6.53 -31.17
C TYR A 173 3.39 -5.44 -31.53
N PHE A 174 3.38 -4.31 -30.81
CA PHE A 174 2.44 -3.22 -31.05
C PHE A 174 2.78 -2.37 -32.27
N GLU A 175 4.04 -2.35 -32.75
CA GLU A 175 4.41 -1.68 -34.01
C GLU A 175 3.91 -2.44 -35.25
N GLY A 176 3.46 -3.68 -35.08
CA GLY A 176 2.88 -4.52 -36.16
C GLY A 176 1.37 -4.42 -36.30
N TYR A 177 0.70 -3.61 -35.41
CA TYR A 177 -0.73 -3.30 -35.42
C TYR A 177 -0.97 -1.81 -35.59
#